data_eee81f093a968586b030e619d0f90f8b
#
_entry.id   eee81f093a968586b030e619d0f90f8b
#
_cell.length_a   1.000
_cell.length_b   1.000
_cell.length_c   1.000
_cell.angle_alpha   90.00
_cell.angle_beta   90.00
_cell.angle_gamma   90.00
#
_symmetry.space_group_name_H-M   'P 1'
#
loop_
_entity.id
_entity.type
_entity.pdbx_description
1 polymer ?
#
loop_
_entity_poly.entity_id
_entity_poly.type
_entity_poly.pdbx_seq_one_letter_code
_entity_poly.pdbx_strand_id
1 'polypeptide(L)'
;GPIYLWTLPMFHCNGWCFPWTMAANAGTNVCLRKVEAKPILDAIRTHRVTHYCGAPIVHAMLINAPAEWKQGIAHQVSCLVAAAAPPASVIEGMQRMGFDITHVYGLTETYGPASVCAKHPEWSALHVGAQAERNGRQGVRYTCEEGMTVMDPETMTVGPRDGETRGGIMFRGDVTRKGDLKNPAPH
;
A
#
# COMPACT_ATOMS: atom_id res chain seq x y z
N GLY A 1 -13.28 14.77 -8.07
CA GLY A 1 -12.44 13.64 -8.43
C GLY A 1 -11.31 13.46 -7.42
N PRO A 2 -10.59 12.33 -7.43
CA PRO A 2 -9.46 12.12 -6.54
C PRO A 2 -8.29 13.05 -6.86
N ILE A 3 -7.56 13.48 -5.84
CA ILE A 3 -6.32 14.26 -5.95
C ILE A 3 -5.21 13.40 -5.36
N TYR A 4 -4.28 12.97 -6.20
CA TYR A 4 -3.24 12.01 -5.86
C TYR A 4 -1.87 12.68 -5.78
N LEU A 5 -1.16 12.48 -4.67
CA LEU A 5 0.19 12.96 -4.46
C LEU A 5 1.22 11.89 -4.78
N TRP A 6 2.11 12.18 -5.71
CA TRP A 6 3.18 11.28 -6.13
C TRP A 6 4.36 11.31 -5.17
N THR A 7 4.32 10.44 -4.17
CA THR A 7 5.44 10.11 -3.29
C THR A 7 6.20 8.87 -3.78
N LEU A 8 5.58 8.06 -4.66
CA LEU A 8 6.22 6.95 -5.35
C LEU A 8 6.85 7.41 -6.66
N PRO A 9 7.97 6.81 -7.08
CA PRO A 9 8.42 6.92 -8.47
C PRO A 9 7.38 6.27 -9.41
N MET A 10 6.98 6.99 -10.47
CA MET A 10 5.96 6.47 -11.41
C MET A 10 6.39 5.19 -12.14
N PHE A 11 7.71 4.95 -12.26
CA PHE A 11 8.24 3.75 -12.92
C PHE A 11 8.21 2.50 -12.02
N HIS A 12 8.25 2.65 -10.70
CA HIS A 12 8.34 1.52 -9.77
C HIS A 12 7.02 0.76 -9.71
N CYS A 13 7.03 -0.50 -10.16
CA CYS A 13 5.81 -1.29 -10.46
C CYS A 13 4.77 -0.44 -11.19
N ASN A 14 5.26 0.37 -12.13
CA ASN A 14 4.55 1.43 -12.82
C ASN A 14 3.62 2.24 -11.91
N GLY A 15 4.23 2.79 -10.84
CA GLY A 15 3.56 3.64 -9.86
C GLY A 15 2.40 2.96 -9.15
N TRP A 16 2.48 1.64 -8.92
CA TRP A 16 1.44 0.81 -8.31
C TRP A 16 0.09 0.93 -9.04
N CYS A 17 0.12 1.00 -10.37
CA CYS A 17 -1.03 1.16 -11.26
C CYS A 17 -1.77 2.52 -11.14
N PHE A 18 -1.30 3.45 -10.32
CA PHE A 18 -1.97 4.74 -10.12
C PHE A 18 -1.96 5.68 -11.34
N PRO A 19 -1.00 5.65 -12.29
CA PRO A 19 -1.13 6.43 -13.52
C PRO A 19 -2.44 6.11 -14.26
N TRP A 20 -2.78 4.83 -14.37
CA TRP A 20 -4.00 4.35 -15.02
C TRP A 20 -5.24 4.61 -14.19
N THR A 21 -5.14 4.37 -12.87
CA THR A 21 -6.24 4.63 -11.92
C THR A 21 -6.64 6.10 -11.95
N MET A 22 -5.67 7.02 -11.94
CA MET A 22 -5.93 8.44 -11.98
C MET A 22 -6.53 8.89 -13.32
N ALA A 23 -6.05 8.33 -14.43
CA ALA A 23 -6.62 8.59 -15.75
C ALA A 23 -8.07 8.11 -15.84
N ALA A 24 -8.36 6.90 -15.38
CA ALA A 24 -9.71 6.31 -15.41
C ALA A 24 -10.72 7.08 -14.55
N ASN A 25 -10.26 7.73 -13.49
CA ASN A 25 -11.11 8.51 -12.57
C ASN A 25 -11.10 10.03 -12.84
N ALA A 26 -10.50 10.48 -13.95
CA ALA A 26 -10.29 11.90 -14.24
C ALA A 26 -9.69 12.66 -13.04
N GLY A 27 -8.72 12.02 -12.37
CA GLY A 27 -8.10 12.55 -11.16
C GLY A 27 -7.01 13.56 -11.42
N THR A 28 -6.70 14.37 -10.41
CA THR A 28 -5.61 15.36 -10.46
C THR A 28 -4.34 14.75 -9.88
N ASN A 29 -3.23 14.92 -10.60
CA ASN A 29 -1.90 14.49 -10.15
C ASN A 29 -1.12 15.66 -9.56
N VAL A 30 -0.61 15.50 -8.34
CA VAL A 30 0.28 16.43 -7.67
C VAL A 30 1.66 15.78 -7.57
N CYS A 31 2.68 16.40 -8.15
CA CYS A 31 4.03 15.87 -8.21
C CYS A 31 4.96 16.59 -7.24
N LEU A 32 5.83 15.81 -6.59
CA LEU A 32 6.88 16.31 -5.70
C LEU A 32 8.25 16.27 -6.39
N ARG A 33 9.10 17.25 -6.12
CA ARG A 33 10.52 17.21 -6.49
C ARG A 33 11.35 16.34 -5.53
N LYS A 34 10.93 16.32 -4.25
CA LYS A 34 11.57 15.54 -3.19
C LYS A 34 10.52 14.95 -2.25
N VAL A 35 10.79 13.75 -1.80
CA VAL A 35 9.95 13.05 -0.81
C VAL A 35 10.48 13.42 0.58
N GLU A 36 9.97 14.49 1.14
CA GLU A 36 10.32 15.04 2.46
C GLU A 36 9.01 15.38 3.21
N ALA A 37 9.04 15.37 4.55
CA ALA A 37 7.82 15.55 5.36
C ALA A 37 7.12 16.88 5.08
N LYS A 38 7.86 18.00 5.08
CA LYS A 38 7.26 19.31 4.91
C LYS A 38 6.62 19.50 3.53
N PRO A 39 7.29 19.23 2.39
CA PRO A 39 6.68 19.30 1.07
C PRO A 39 5.44 18.39 0.92
N ILE A 40 5.44 17.18 1.52
CA ILE A 40 4.28 16.30 1.49
C ILE A 40 3.10 16.91 2.24
N LEU A 41 3.30 17.35 3.49
CA LEU A 41 2.24 17.93 4.31
C LEU A 41 1.71 19.24 3.75
N ASP A 42 2.59 20.07 3.19
CA ASP A 42 2.21 21.32 2.51
C ASP A 42 1.38 21.01 1.25
N ALA A 43 1.79 20.04 0.43
CA ALA A 43 1.03 19.64 -0.75
C ALA A 43 -0.36 19.08 -0.38
N ILE A 44 -0.44 18.24 0.66
CA ILE A 44 -1.71 17.69 1.15
C ILE A 44 -2.66 18.83 1.53
N ARG A 45 -2.17 19.83 2.25
CA ARG A 45 -2.96 20.97 2.70
C ARG A 45 -3.36 21.88 1.54
N THR A 46 -2.38 22.29 0.73
CA THR A 46 -2.57 23.30 -0.33
C THR A 46 -3.44 22.78 -1.47
N HIS A 47 -3.20 21.55 -1.91
CA HIS A 47 -3.92 20.95 -3.03
C HIS A 47 -5.07 20.05 -2.60
N ARG A 48 -5.35 19.95 -1.28
CA ARG A 48 -6.38 19.07 -0.72
C ARG A 48 -6.25 17.64 -1.22
N VAL A 49 -5.02 17.14 -1.22
CA VAL A 49 -4.71 15.77 -1.63
C VAL A 49 -5.56 14.76 -0.86
N THR A 50 -6.21 13.88 -1.59
CA THR A 50 -7.09 12.84 -1.03
C THR A 50 -6.42 11.48 -0.94
N HIS A 51 -5.40 11.22 -1.77
CA HIS A 51 -4.76 9.91 -1.88
C HIS A 51 -3.26 10.02 -2.11
N TYR A 52 -2.49 9.12 -1.51
CA TYR A 52 -1.10 8.87 -1.86
C TYR A 52 -0.69 7.45 -1.43
N CYS A 53 0.47 6.98 -1.90
CA CYS A 53 1.06 5.72 -1.49
C CYS A 53 2.47 5.94 -0.98
N GLY A 54 2.97 5.09 -0.10
CA GLY A 54 4.32 5.22 0.39
C GLY A 54 4.85 3.96 1.07
N ALA A 55 6.18 3.84 1.11
CA ALA A 55 6.85 2.86 1.97
C ALA A 55 6.72 3.27 3.45
N PRO A 56 6.88 2.34 4.40
CA PRO A 56 6.79 2.66 5.83
C PRO A 56 7.67 3.83 6.28
N ILE A 57 8.83 4.02 5.65
CA ILE A 57 9.75 5.12 5.95
C ILE A 57 9.13 6.50 5.65
N VAL A 58 8.31 6.60 4.61
CA VAL A 58 7.61 7.86 4.27
C VAL A 58 6.58 8.18 5.35
N HIS A 59 5.80 7.21 5.77
CA HIS A 59 4.81 7.39 6.84
C HIS A 59 5.48 7.72 8.18
N ALA A 60 6.57 7.02 8.54
CA ALA A 60 7.34 7.31 9.74
C ALA A 60 7.88 8.75 9.75
N MET A 61 8.35 9.23 8.60
CA MET A 61 8.82 10.61 8.46
C MET A 61 7.68 11.63 8.70
N LEU A 62 6.47 11.36 8.24
CA LEU A 62 5.30 12.21 8.48
C LEU A 62 4.88 12.21 9.95
N ILE A 63 4.88 11.04 10.60
CA ILE A 63 4.54 10.89 12.03
C ILE A 63 5.51 11.71 12.89
N ASN A 64 6.81 11.64 12.57
CA ASN A 64 7.87 12.31 13.33
C ASN A 64 8.09 13.79 12.93
N ALA A 65 7.30 14.30 11.97
CA ALA A 65 7.38 15.72 11.60
C ALA A 65 6.95 16.63 12.76
N PRO A 66 7.46 17.88 12.82
CA PRO A 66 7.02 18.86 13.79
C PRO A 66 5.50 19.04 13.78
N ALA A 67 4.93 19.27 14.97
CA ALA A 67 3.48 19.37 15.15
C ALA A 67 2.85 20.48 14.29
N GLU A 68 3.53 21.60 14.17
CA GLU A 68 3.10 22.75 13.38
C GLU A 68 2.98 22.44 11.89
N TRP A 69 3.76 21.50 11.34
CA TRP A 69 3.65 21.08 9.93
C TRP A 69 2.42 20.23 9.67
N LYS A 70 1.91 19.52 10.69
CA LYS A 70 0.76 18.64 10.59
C LYS A 70 -0.58 19.38 10.73
N GLN A 71 -0.58 20.62 11.14
CA GLN A 71 -1.79 21.43 11.33
C GLN A 71 -2.46 21.82 10.01
N GLY A 72 -3.77 22.06 10.07
CA GLY A 72 -4.55 22.59 8.93
C GLY A 72 -4.94 21.55 7.88
N ILE A 73 -4.70 20.25 8.10
CA ILE A 73 -5.25 19.17 7.27
C ILE A 73 -6.60 18.80 7.88
N ALA A 74 -7.69 19.31 7.29
CA ALA A 74 -9.06 19.15 7.81
C ALA A 74 -9.92 18.20 6.96
N HIS A 75 -9.31 17.38 6.14
CA HIS A 75 -10.00 16.39 5.29
C HIS A 75 -9.33 15.03 5.45
N GLN A 76 -10.08 14.00 5.13
CA GLN A 76 -9.57 12.63 5.14
C GLN A 76 -8.55 12.42 4.01
N VAL A 77 -7.46 11.77 4.32
CA VAL A 77 -6.42 11.36 3.36
C VAL A 77 -6.30 9.84 3.44
N SER A 78 -6.59 9.18 2.34
CA SER A 78 -6.40 7.74 2.20
C SER A 78 -5.00 7.44 1.69
N CYS A 79 -4.29 6.53 2.33
CA CYS A 79 -2.95 6.17 1.91
C CYS A 79 -2.72 4.66 1.92
N LEU A 80 -1.94 4.18 0.95
CA LEU A 80 -1.49 2.80 0.91
C LEU A 80 -0.06 2.70 1.39
N VAL A 81 0.23 1.66 2.16
CA VAL A 81 1.59 1.33 2.61
C VAL A 81 1.98 -0.06 2.13
N ALA A 82 3.17 -0.17 1.52
CA ALA A 82 3.76 -1.42 1.06
C ALA A 82 5.29 -1.32 0.97
N ALA A 83 5.92 -2.23 0.23
CA ALA A 83 7.35 -2.44 0.08
C ALA A 83 8.02 -3.12 1.27
N ALA A 84 7.49 -2.99 2.46
CA ALA A 84 7.82 -3.77 3.66
C ALA A 84 6.57 -3.83 4.55
N ALA A 85 6.48 -4.83 5.41
CA ALA A 85 5.40 -4.92 6.40
C ALA A 85 5.48 -3.70 7.34
N PRO A 86 4.46 -2.86 7.40
CA PRO A 86 4.48 -1.69 8.27
C PRO A 86 4.41 -2.11 9.74
N PRO A 87 5.28 -1.58 10.60
CA PRO A 87 5.10 -1.75 12.04
C PRO A 87 3.72 -1.22 12.48
N ALA A 88 3.11 -1.89 13.46
CA ALA A 88 1.82 -1.45 14.01
C ALA A 88 1.86 0.01 14.50
N SER A 89 2.99 0.44 15.04
CA SER A 89 3.21 1.84 15.47
C SER A 89 3.13 2.86 14.34
N VAL A 90 3.51 2.48 13.12
CA VAL A 90 3.37 3.35 11.93
C VAL A 90 1.89 3.46 11.55
N ILE A 91 1.17 2.35 11.52
CA ILE A 91 -0.27 2.34 11.23
C ILE A 91 -1.01 3.19 12.27
N GLU A 92 -0.74 2.95 13.55
CA GLU A 92 -1.35 3.70 14.65
C GLU A 92 -1.02 5.20 14.57
N GLY A 93 0.25 5.55 14.31
CA GLY A 93 0.67 6.95 14.20
C GLY A 93 -0.04 7.69 13.07
N MET A 94 -0.22 7.06 11.91
CA MET A 94 -0.96 7.63 10.78
C MET A 94 -2.46 7.78 11.10
N GLN A 95 -3.06 6.79 11.72
CA GLN A 95 -4.45 6.86 12.17
C GLN A 95 -4.69 7.98 13.19
N ARG A 96 -3.76 8.18 14.13
CA ARG A 96 -3.79 9.32 15.08
C ARG A 96 -3.67 10.69 14.41
N MET A 97 -3.04 10.75 13.23
CA MET A 97 -3.01 11.95 12.39
C MET A 97 -4.30 12.14 11.57
N GLY A 98 -5.28 11.23 11.66
CA GLY A 98 -6.51 11.27 10.90
C GLY A 98 -6.40 10.71 9.46
N PHE A 99 -5.32 9.99 9.16
CA PHE A 99 -5.12 9.39 7.85
C PHE A 99 -5.68 7.96 7.82
N ASP A 100 -6.34 7.63 6.73
CA ASP A 100 -6.87 6.29 6.49
C ASP A 100 -5.81 5.44 5.78
N ILE A 101 -5.00 4.74 6.56
CA ILE A 101 -3.91 3.92 6.06
C ILE A 101 -4.36 2.48 5.82
N THR A 102 -4.01 1.92 4.66
CA THR A 102 -4.30 0.54 4.26
C THR A 102 -3.01 -0.15 3.84
N HIS A 103 -2.74 -1.32 4.41
CA HIS A 103 -1.60 -2.15 4.03
C HIS A 103 -1.93 -2.94 2.77
N VAL A 104 -1.01 -2.89 1.81
CA VAL A 104 -1.06 -3.70 0.58
C VAL A 104 0.28 -4.42 0.39
N TYR A 105 0.23 -5.56 -0.27
CA TYR A 105 1.41 -6.34 -0.62
C TYR A 105 1.42 -6.59 -2.13
N GLY A 106 2.60 -6.54 -2.70
CA GLY A 106 2.83 -6.87 -4.10
C GLY A 106 4.30 -6.82 -4.44
N LEU A 107 4.61 -7.24 -5.63
CA LEU A 107 5.97 -7.34 -6.18
C LEU A 107 5.99 -6.69 -7.57
N THR A 108 7.18 -6.48 -8.12
CA THR A 108 7.34 -6.10 -9.55
C THR A 108 6.71 -7.17 -10.44
N GLU A 109 6.83 -8.42 -10.02
CA GLU A 109 6.32 -9.61 -10.69
C GLU A 109 4.79 -9.71 -10.72
N THR A 110 4.10 -8.97 -9.86
CA THR A 110 2.63 -8.87 -9.83
C THR A 110 2.12 -7.50 -10.29
N TYR A 111 2.99 -6.68 -10.91
CA TYR A 111 2.69 -5.35 -11.44
C TYR A 111 2.13 -4.36 -10.39
N GLY A 112 2.51 -4.50 -9.14
CA GLY A 112 2.07 -3.65 -8.03
C GLY A 112 1.32 -4.44 -6.95
N PRO A 113 0.34 -3.82 -6.27
CA PRO A 113 -0.41 -4.50 -5.22
C PRO A 113 -1.15 -5.74 -5.73
N ALA A 114 -0.89 -6.88 -5.10
CA ALA A 114 -1.52 -8.16 -5.38
C ALA A 114 -2.43 -8.62 -4.23
N SER A 115 -2.23 -8.08 -3.03
CA SER A 115 -3.16 -8.25 -1.91
C SER A 115 -3.39 -6.94 -1.17
N VAL A 116 -4.53 -6.86 -0.49
CA VAL A 116 -4.97 -5.68 0.27
C VAL A 116 -5.54 -6.11 1.61
N CYS A 117 -5.12 -5.45 2.68
CA CYS A 117 -5.74 -5.59 3.98
C CYS A 117 -7.08 -4.86 4.00
N ALA A 118 -8.10 -5.46 3.37
CA ALA A 118 -9.44 -4.91 3.32
C ALA A 118 -9.99 -4.75 4.74
N LYS A 119 -10.35 -3.53 5.08
CA LYS A 119 -10.88 -3.21 6.41
C LYS A 119 -12.30 -3.71 6.55
N HIS A 120 -12.58 -4.33 7.68
CA HIS A 120 -13.94 -4.71 8.04
C HIS A 120 -14.61 -3.56 8.82
N PRO A 121 -15.90 -3.27 8.55
CA PRO A 121 -16.61 -2.17 9.22
C PRO A 121 -16.56 -2.24 10.76
N GLU A 122 -16.63 -3.46 11.31
CA GLU A 122 -16.57 -3.69 12.75
C GLU A 122 -15.23 -3.31 13.40
N TRP A 123 -14.15 -3.18 12.62
CA TRP A 123 -12.86 -2.77 13.17
C TRP A 123 -12.86 -1.30 13.61
N SER A 124 -13.76 -0.49 13.08
CA SER A 124 -13.89 0.91 13.48
C SER A 124 -14.29 1.08 14.95
N ALA A 125 -14.93 0.07 15.55
CA ALA A 125 -15.30 0.04 16.96
C ALA A 125 -14.15 -0.36 17.89
N LEU A 126 -13.04 -0.86 17.36
CA LEU A 126 -11.87 -1.26 18.13
C LEU A 126 -11.03 -0.03 18.53
N HIS A 127 -10.29 -0.14 19.63
CA HIS A 127 -9.29 0.87 19.94
C HIS A 127 -8.15 0.89 18.88
N VAL A 128 -7.49 2.03 18.74
CA VAL A 128 -6.53 2.28 17.62
C VAL A 128 -5.43 1.23 17.54
N GLY A 129 -4.88 0.75 18.65
CA GLY A 129 -3.86 -0.30 18.67
C GLY A 129 -4.36 -1.63 18.08
N ALA A 130 -5.59 -2.05 18.43
CA ALA A 130 -6.17 -3.26 17.85
C ALA A 130 -6.51 -3.10 16.36
N GLN A 131 -6.92 -1.91 15.93
CA GLN A 131 -7.07 -1.61 14.51
C GLN A 131 -5.73 -1.70 13.78
N ALA A 132 -4.66 -1.15 14.35
CA ALA A 132 -3.32 -1.18 13.76
C ALA A 132 -2.80 -2.61 13.61
N GLU A 133 -2.99 -3.46 14.63
CA GLU A 133 -2.62 -4.88 14.56
C GLU A 133 -3.33 -5.61 13.42
N ARG A 134 -4.64 -5.39 13.27
CA ARG A 134 -5.42 -6.00 12.17
C ARG A 134 -5.02 -5.46 10.81
N ASN A 135 -4.80 -4.15 10.70
CA ASN A 135 -4.36 -3.48 9.47
C ASN A 135 -2.92 -3.85 9.06
N GLY A 136 -2.12 -4.43 9.96
CA GLY A 136 -0.79 -4.94 9.67
C GLY A 136 -0.77 -6.25 8.86
N ARG A 137 -1.91 -6.92 8.71
CA ARG A 137 -2.02 -8.18 7.94
C ARG A 137 -1.79 -7.95 6.45
N GLN A 138 -1.35 -8.99 5.73
CA GLN A 138 -1.20 -8.95 4.27
C GLN A 138 -2.55 -8.89 3.54
N GLY A 139 -3.63 -9.33 4.20
CA GLY A 139 -4.98 -9.21 3.69
C GLY A 139 -5.39 -10.29 2.72
N VAL A 140 -6.25 -9.91 1.78
CA VAL A 140 -6.85 -10.79 0.79
C VAL A 140 -6.35 -10.43 -0.61
N ARG A 141 -6.46 -11.38 -1.54
CA ARG A 141 -6.03 -11.17 -2.92
C ARG A 141 -6.76 -9.98 -3.57
N TYR A 142 -6.06 -9.27 -4.41
CA TYR A 142 -6.61 -8.18 -5.23
C TYR A 142 -7.55 -8.75 -6.31
N THR A 143 -8.48 -7.91 -6.79
CA THR A 143 -9.50 -8.34 -7.77
C THR A 143 -8.93 -8.71 -9.13
N CYS A 144 -7.77 -8.18 -9.49
CA CYS A 144 -7.09 -8.50 -10.75
C CYS A 144 -6.27 -9.80 -10.69
N GLU A 145 -6.14 -10.41 -9.52
CA GLU A 145 -5.50 -11.71 -9.37
C GLU A 145 -6.55 -12.83 -9.40
N GLU A 146 -6.30 -13.89 -10.15
CA GLU A 146 -7.17 -15.07 -10.20
C GLU A 146 -6.99 -15.97 -8.97
N GLY A 147 -5.75 -16.07 -8.47
CA GLY A 147 -5.39 -16.91 -7.34
C GLY A 147 -4.25 -16.34 -6.51
N MET A 148 -4.34 -16.58 -5.20
CA MET A 148 -3.25 -16.36 -4.24
C MET A 148 -3.30 -17.47 -3.22
N THR A 149 -2.20 -18.18 -3.02
CA THR A 149 -2.12 -19.28 -2.05
C THR A 149 -0.70 -19.45 -1.51
N VAL A 150 -0.58 -20.16 -0.40
CA VAL A 150 0.72 -20.58 0.14
C VAL A 150 0.95 -22.02 -0.25
N MET A 151 2.09 -22.30 -0.86
CA MET A 151 2.47 -23.63 -1.34
C MET A 151 3.87 -24.00 -0.84
N ASP A 152 4.10 -25.28 -0.69
CA ASP A 152 5.45 -25.82 -0.56
C ASP A 152 6.20 -25.60 -1.88
N PRO A 153 7.33 -24.88 -1.89
CA PRO A 153 8.03 -24.54 -3.12
C PRO A 153 8.73 -25.74 -3.79
N GLU A 154 8.96 -26.84 -3.07
CA GLU A 154 9.62 -28.05 -3.60
C GLU A 154 8.58 -29.00 -4.22
N THR A 155 7.49 -29.23 -3.52
CA THR A 155 6.46 -30.19 -3.95
C THR A 155 5.33 -29.55 -4.76
N MET A 156 5.24 -28.21 -4.74
CA MET A 156 4.15 -27.44 -5.33
C MET A 156 2.76 -27.85 -4.82
N THR A 157 2.70 -28.35 -3.60
CA THR A 157 1.44 -28.67 -2.93
C THR A 157 0.94 -27.50 -2.10
N VAL A 158 -0.37 -27.29 -2.11
CA VAL A 158 -1.00 -26.24 -1.30
C VAL A 158 -0.85 -26.56 0.18
N GLY A 159 -0.29 -25.64 0.94
CA GLY A 159 -0.14 -25.75 2.38
C GLY A 159 -1.47 -25.70 3.14
N PRO A 160 -1.54 -26.24 4.36
CA PRO A 160 -2.72 -26.11 5.20
C PRO A 160 -2.92 -24.62 5.60
N ARG A 161 -4.20 -24.27 5.84
CA ARG A 161 -4.57 -22.92 6.29
C ARG A 161 -4.62 -22.85 7.83
N ASP A 162 -3.53 -23.25 8.47
CA ASP A 162 -3.40 -23.34 9.94
C ASP A 162 -2.81 -22.08 10.58
N GLY A 163 -2.27 -21.16 9.78
CA GLY A 163 -1.58 -19.96 10.28
C GLY A 163 -0.17 -20.20 10.81
N GLU A 164 0.36 -21.43 10.73
CA GLU A 164 1.65 -21.86 11.29
C GLU A 164 2.59 -22.39 10.20
N THR A 165 2.07 -23.18 9.28
CA THR A 165 2.86 -23.79 8.20
C THR A 165 3.36 -22.72 7.24
N ARG A 166 4.67 -22.69 7.03
CA ARG A 166 5.34 -21.76 6.14
C ARG A 166 5.42 -22.32 4.72
N GLY A 167 5.37 -21.43 3.71
CA GLY A 167 5.55 -21.79 2.31
C GLY A 167 5.81 -20.56 1.46
N GLY A 168 5.94 -20.74 0.14
CA GLY A 168 6.01 -19.68 -0.85
C GLY A 168 4.63 -19.11 -1.14
N ILE A 169 4.53 -17.79 -1.26
CA ILE A 169 3.30 -17.15 -1.72
C ILE A 169 3.27 -17.25 -3.24
N MET A 170 2.27 -17.92 -3.77
CA MET A 170 2.07 -18.10 -5.22
C MET A 170 0.89 -17.25 -5.69
N PHE A 171 1.11 -16.57 -6.79
CA PHE A 171 0.10 -15.75 -7.47
C PHE A 171 -0.22 -16.33 -8.83
N ARG A 172 -1.46 -16.14 -9.26
CA ARG A 172 -1.93 -16.43 -10.61
C ARG A 172 -2.88 -15.33 -11.05
N GLY A 173 -2.67 -14.82 -12.25
CA GLY A 173 -3.51 -13.78 -12.85
C GLY A 173 -2.85 -13.14 -14.06
N ASP A 174 -3.62 -12.39 -14.82
CA ASP A 174 -3.15 -11.72 -16.05
C ASP A 174 -2.09 -10.65 -15.78
N VAL A 175 -2.01 -10.12 -14.55
CA VAL A 175 -1.02 -9.12 -14.15
C VAL A 175 0.28 -9.75 -13.64
N THR A 176 0.31 -11.07 -13.46
CA THR A 176 1.52 -11.79 -13.05
C THR A 176 2.50 -11.90 -14.21
N ARG A 177 3.75 -11.57 -13.95
CA ARG A 177 4.85 -11.59 -14.94
C ARG A 177 5.03 -12.98 -15.55
N LYS A 178 5.19 -13.03 -16.86
CA LYS A 178 5.48 -14.29 -17.61
C LYS A 178 6.96 -14.65 -17.64
N GLY A 179 7.84 -13.71 -17.33
CA GLY A 179 9.30 -13.88 -17.38
C GLY A 179 10.02 -12.57 -17.68
N ASP A 180 11.35 -12.61 -17.68
CA ASP A 180 12.19 -11.47 -18.01
C ASP A 180 12.53 -11.42 -19.49
N LEU A 181 12.68 -10.21 -20.03
CA LEU A 181 13.09 -10.00 -21.39
C LEU A 181 14.47 -10.64 -21.64
N LYS A 182 14.53 -11.57 -22.61
CA LYS A 182 15.75 -12.31 -22.99
C LYS A 182 16.36 -13.18 -21.86
N ASN A 183 15.59 -13.48 -20.82
CA ASN A 183 15.99 -14.43 -19.78
C ASN A 183 14.96 -15.55 -19.71
N PRO A 184 15.21 -16.74 -20.30
CA PRO A 184 14.26 -17.85 -20.31
C PRO A 184 14.22 -18.67 -19.01
N ALA A 185 15.02 -18.31 -18.00
CA ALA A 185 15.00 -19.03 -16.73
C ALA A 185 13.64 -18.93 -16.05
N PRO A 186 13.09 -20.03 -15.48
CA PRO A 186 11.87 -19.97 -14.69
C PRO A 186 12.11 -19.16 -13.41
N HIS A 187 11.10 -18.44 -13.00
CA HIS A 187 11.08 -17.64 -11.78
C HIS A 187 10.13 -18.23 -10.77
#